data_680ed3e080cec988d857fe93951b0e62
#
_entry.id   680ed3e080cec988d857fe93951b0e62
#
_cell.length_a   1.000
_cell.length_b   1.000
_cell.length_c   1.000
_cell.angle_alpha   90.00
_cell.angle_beta   90.00
_cell.angle_gamma   90.00
#
_symmetry.space_group_name_H-M   'P 1'
#
loop_
_entity.id
_entity.type
_entity.pdbx_description
1 polymer ?
#
loop_
_entity_poly.entity_id
_entity_poly.type
_entity_poly.pdbx_seq_one_letter_code
_entity_poly.pdbx_strand_id
1 'polypeptide(L)'
;MTTSRPIVAVIPFGAKGRDAKAGGIGRQVARRLVERFADNPNIELRPVFLVAMPETRSDAGYLVFGSTPDADLAARYGESLGTTHAVTGLYREDENGRAFAAKLVDVKSRTVAAERDFAVAPDELHRAEPALAAWLADVLRVPAPGLDPETANEPAYQALLAGLEDETDATLLRAGDPNAAAEARARAFDEYVAAVQLDPESLRAEDRLLVLAAESVERGDEERATRALEDVIEAKPRSWRAYYMRAELLRGIGETNLAIVALEHAHALRPLRDADVLVLAELYLAEQAPGQAASHLRRIAAGSDEFGRAQELLGVLALQKADQATARAYLERAAANGRPTARAHLARILIAAGLPEEASRELEQILSTAGADRDAHAQAHRLRLGLERPDLEAELEAAGRAALATDATRLDEVRAAFEVVLAFDSDIWEAHFGLGLVARRREEFVAAASAFRRALDLAPDQPDVMHELGVALLASGSRADALALLDRAAALRPGEAAYIADAGFAHLRAGDLGAARERLRIASAINAEDPLTRAYLAELERVEAAALKTN
;
A
#
# COMPACT_ATOMS: atom_id res chain seq x y z
N MET A 1 -3.52 -49.24 13.07
CA MET A 1 -2.36 -48.67 12.36
C MET A 1 -2.81 -47.33 11.78
N THR A 2 -2.40 -46.25 12.42
CA THR A 2 -2.62 -44.91 11.86
C THR A 2 -1.81 -44.78 10.58
N THR A 3 -2.45 -44.87 9.43
CA THR A 3 -1.79 -44.58 8.14
C THR A 3 -1.36 -43.10 8.20
N SER A 4 -0.04 -42.90 8.20
CA SER A 4 0.50 -41.53 8.16
C SER A 4 -0.04 -40.84 6.90
N ARG A 5 -0.44 -39.59 7.02
CA ARG A 5 -0.84 -38.71 5.90
C ARG A 5 0.18 -38.83 4.76
N PRO A 6 -0.21 -39.19 3.53
CA PRO A 6 0.73 -39.24 2.42
C PRO A 6 1.26 -37.84 2.09
N ILE A 7 2.58 -37.75 1.90
CA ILE A 7 3.26 -36.56 1.43
C ILE A 7 3.84 -36.90 0.06
N VAL A 8 3.47 -36.12 -0.96
CA VAL A 8 3.79 -36.42 -2.36
C VAL A 8 4.60 -35.29 -3.00
N ALA A 9 5.77 -35.62 -3.51
CA ALA A 9 6.51 -34.70 -4.38
C ALA A 9 5.84 -34.63 -5.75
N VAL A 10 5.55 -33.44 -6.23
CA VAL A 10 5.01 -33.23 -7.58
C VAL A 10 6.12 -32.70 -8.47
N ILE A 11 6.59 -33.55 -9.38
CA ILE A 11 7.66 -33.22 -10.32
C ILE A 11 7.01 -32.64 -11.59
N PRO A 12 7.53 -31.56 -12.16
CA PRO A 12 7.03 -30.99 -13.40
C PRO A 12 6.93 -32.06 -14.49
N PHE A 13 5.77 -32.12 -15.17
CA PHE A 13 5.61 -33.09 -16.23
C PHE A 13 6.42 -32.67 -17.46
N GLY A 14 7.18 -33.62 -17.99
CA GLY A 14 7.90 -33.44 -19.23
C GLY A 14 6.96 -33.25 -20.41
N ALA A 15 7.51 -32.85 -21.53
CA ALA A 15 6.75 -32.73 -22.77
C ALA A 15 7.48 -33.40 -23.95
N LYS A 16 6.72 -34.06 -24.83
CA LYS A 16 7.21 -34.56 -26.09
C LYS A 16 6.26 -34.09 -27.20
N GLY A 17 6.77 -33.24 -28.07
CA GLY A 17 5.99 -32.65 -29.15
C GLY A 17 6.83 -31.75 -30.04
N ARG A 18 6.24 -31.25 -31.11
CA ARG A 18 6.89 -30.34 -32.07
C ARG A 18 6.90 -28.89 -31.62
N ASP A 19 6.16 -28.55 -30.57
CA ASP A 19 5.99 -27.15 -30.13
C ASP A 19 6.60 -26.92 -28.73
N ALA A 20 7.36 -25.84 -28.60
CA ALA A 20 7.92 -25.40 -27.31
C ALA A 20 6.83 -25.14 -26.25
N LYS A 21 5.64 -24.72 -26.67
CA LYS A 21 4.46 -24.52 -25.80
C LYS A 21 4.01 -25.79 -25.09
N ALA A 22 4.24 -26.96 -25.67
CA ALA A 22 3.89 -28.25 -25.06
C ALA A 22 4.60 -28.48 -23.71
N GLY A 23 5.82 -27.97 -23.55
CA GLY A 23 6.58 -28.03 -22.30
C GLY A 23 5.93 -27.26 -21.17
N GLY A 24 5.39 -26.09 -21.46
CA GLY A 24 4.66 -25.25 -20.51
C GLY A 24 3.39 -25.91 -19.98
N ILE A 25 2.59 -26.53 -20.85
CA ILE A 25 1.35 -27.22 -20.47
C ILE A 25 1.62 -28.27 -19.37
N GLY A 26 2.62 -29.14 -19.58
CA GLY A 26 2.95 -30.18 -18.61
C GLY A 26 3.37 -29.62 -17.23
N ARG A 27 4.16 -28.56 -17.22
CA ARG A 27 4.56 -27.87 -15.99
C ARG A 27 3.39 -27.21 -15.27
N GLN A 28 2.56 -26.52 -16.00
CA GLN A 28 1.43 -25.79 -15.39
C GLN A 28 0.34 -26.77 -14.89
N VAL A 29 0.08 -27.86 -15.58
CA VAL A 29 -0.84 -28.91 -15.10
C VAL A 29 -0.31 -29.53 -13.79
N ALA A 30 1.00 -29.79 -13.69
CA ALA A 30 1.60 -30.30 -12.46
C ALA A 30 1.50 -29.29 -11.30
N ARG A 31 1.74 -28.01 -11.55
CA ARG A 31 1.58 -26.94 -10.57
C ARG A 31 0.15 -26.82 -10.09
N ARG A 32 -0.81 -26.84 -10.99
CA ARG A 32 -2.23 -26.77 -10.66
C ARG A 32 -2.72 -27.97 -9.85
N LEU A 33 -2.14 -29.17 -10.09
CA LEU A 33 -2.41 -30.32 -9.26
C LEU A 33 -2.06 -30.05 -7.78
N VAL A 34 -0.92 -29.40 -7.50
CA VAL A 34 -0.55 -29.00 -6.14
C VAL A 34 -1.58 -28.04 -5.52
N GLU A 35 -1.95 -27.02 -6.27
CA GLU A 35 -2.91 -25.99 -5.82
C GLU A 35 -4.28 -26.59 -5.50
N ARG A 36 -4.74 -27.56 -6.30
CA ARG A 36 -6.03 -28.23 -6.09
C ARG A 36 -6.10 -29.02 -4.77
N PHE A 37 -4.99 -29.52 -4.31
CA PHE A 37 -4.89 -30.23 -3.03
C PHE A 37 -4.48 -29.34 -1.84
N ALA A 38 -4.28 -28.04 -2.03
CA ALA A 38 -3.72 -27.16 -1.00
C ALA A 38 -4.50 -27.21 0.33
N ASP A 39 -5.84 -27.26 0.26
CA ASP A 39 -6.72 -27.28 1.44
C ASP A 39 -7.14 -28.70 1.86
N ASN A 40 -6.56 -29.75 1.28
CA ASN A 40 -6.94 -31.13 1.62
C ASN A 40 -6.17 -31.62 2.85
N PRO A 41 -6.81 -31.84 4.02
CA PRO A 41 -6.12 -32.22 5.24
C PRO A 41 -5.54 -33.64 5.23
N ASN A 42 -5.94 -34.48 4.28
CA ASN A 42 -5.57 -35.90 4.23
C ASN A 42 -4.34 -36.19 3.38
N ILE A 43 -3.81 -35.19 2.66
CA ILE A 43 -2.65 -35.31 1.79
C ILE A 43 -1.87 -34.00 1.80
N GLU A 44 -0.57 -34.05 1.56
CA GLU A 44 0.28 -32.90 1.34
C GLU A 44 1.01 -33.04 0.03
N LEU A 45 0.84 -32.11 -0.90
CA LEU A 45 1.61 -32.05 -2.13
C LEU A 45 2.73 -31.03 -2.02
N ARG A 46 3.95 -31.45 -2.31
CA ARG A 46 5.14 -30.59 -2.34
C ARG A 46 5.64 -30.45 -3.77
N PRO A 47 5.53 -29.27 -4.37
CA PRO A 47 6.05 -29.09 -5.71
C PRO A 47 7.58 -29.17 -5.71
N VAL A 48 8.13 -29.80 -6.71
CA VAL A 48 9.56 -29.75 -7.01
C VAL A 48 9.80 -28.41 -7.71
N PHE A 49 10.27 -27.41 -6.94
CA PHE A 49 10.77 -26.18 -7.53
C PHE A 49 12.16 -26.39 -8.09
N LEU A 50 12.45 -25.62 -9.12
CA LEU A 50 13.71 -25.51 -9.78
C LEU A 50 14.88 -25.40 -8.81
N VAL A 51 15.82 -26.29 -8.93
CA VAL A 51 17.15 -26.08 -8.43
C VAL A 51 17.88 -25.35 -9.54
N ALA A 52 18.29 -24.11 -9.30
CA ALA A 52 19.32 -23.48 -10.10
C ALA A 52 20.56 -24.39 -10.01
N MET A 53 20.83 -25.15 -11.07
CA MET A 53 22.08 -25.89 -11.18
C MET A 53 23.16 -24.90 -11.59
N PRO A 54 24.15 -24.57 -10.73
CA PRO A 54 25.21 -23.62 -11.06
C PRO A 54 26.08 -24.06 -12.25
N GLU A 55 25.98 -25.31 -12.66
CA GLU A 55 26.90 -25.95 -13.60
C GLU A 55 26.35 -26.09 -15.01
N THR A 56 25.08 -25.91 -15.23
CA THR A 56 24.51 -25.84 -16.57
C THR A 56 24.15 -24.40 -16.87
N ARG A 57 24.86 -23.79 -17.82
CA ARG A 57 24.56 -22.45 -18.37
C ARG A 57 23.24 -22.43 -19.17
N SER A 58 22.17 -23.00 -18.67
CA SER A 58 20.82 -22.76 -19.17
C SER A 58 20.27 -21.59 -18.37
N ASP A 59 19.94 -20.51 -19.04
CA ASP A 59 19.56 -19.22 -18.49
C ASP A 59 18.21 -19.22 -17.74
N ALA A 60 17.55 -20.36 -17.66
CA ALA A 60 16.32 -20.54 -16.90
C ALA A 60 16.42 -21.81 -16.08
N GLY A 61 16.40 -21.71 -14.78
CA GLY A 61 16.49 -22.81 -13.82
C GLY A 61 15.31 -23.83 -13.85
N TYR A 62 14.80 -24.20 -15.01
CA TYR A 62 13.76 -25.22 -15.17
C TYR A 62 14.32 -26.62 -15.28
N LEU A 63 13.75 -27.54 -14.51
CA LEU A 63 13.84 -28.96 -14.84
C LEU A 63 12.90 -29.26 -16.02
N VAL A 64 13.46 -29.29 -17.21
CA VAL A 64 12.74 -29.72 -18.42
C VAL A 64 13.08 -31.19 -18.67
N PHE A 65 12.09 -32.05 -18.55
CA PHE A 65 12.25 -33.45 -18.89
C PHE A 65 11.76 -33.70 -20.31
N GLY A 66 12.62 -34.12 -21.22
CA GLY A 66 12.24 -34.59 -22.55
C GLY A 66 11.59 -35.97 -22.55
N SER A 67 11.57 -36.64 -21.39
CA SER A 67 10.93 -37.93 -21.13
C SER A 67 10.45 -37.99 -19.69
N THR A 68 9.55 -38.92 -19.36
CA THR A 68 9.14 -39.15 -17.96
C THR A 68 10.39 -39.53 -17.13
N PRO A 69 10.70 -38.86 -16.02
CA PRO A 69 11.73 -39.33 -15.10
C PRO A 69 11.51 -40.79 -14.71
N ASP A 70 12.60 -41.54 -14.63
CA ASP A 70 12.53 -42.93 -14.11
C ASP A 70 12.21 -42.95 -12.62
N ALA A 71 11.92 -44.14 -12.08
CA ALA A 71 11.51 -44.28 -10.70
C ALA A 71 12.62 -43.89 -9.70
N ASP A 72 13.88 -44.14 -10.04
CA ASP A 72 15.00 -43.77 -9.17
C ASP A 72 15.19 -42.25 -9.09
N LEU A 73 15.14 -41.56 -10.22
CA LEU A 73 15.23 -40.09 -10.25
C LEU A 73 14.04 -39.42 -9.55
N ALA A 74 12.83 -39.93 -9.77
CA ALA A 74 11.64 -39.42 -9.10
C ALA A 74 11.72 -39.63 -7.57
N ALA A 75 12.21 -40.80 -7.13
CA ALA A 75 12.40 -41.07 -5.71
C ALA A 75 13.44 -40.15 -5.06
N ARG A 76 14.56 -39.84 -5.74
CA ARG A 76 15.58 -38.90 -5.23
C ARG A 76 14.99 -37.51 -4.99
N TYR A 77 14.16 -37.00 -5.88
CA TYR A 77 13.43 -35.73 -5.65
C TYR A 77 12.50 -35.86 -4.44
N GLY A 78 11.79 -36.97 -4.32
CA GLY A 78 10.94 -37.23 -3.17
C GLY A 78 11.71 -37.29 -1.86
N GLU A 79 12.87 -37.97 -1.82
CA GLU A 79 13.77 -38.03 -0.67
C GLU A 79 14.24 -36.63 -0.25
N SER A 80 14.65 -35.78 -1.21
CA SER A 80 15.14 -34.44 -0.91
C SER A 80 14.07 -33.54 -0.30
N LEU A 81 12.80 -33.80 -0.60
CA LEU A 81 11.63 -33.08 -0.05
C LEU A 81 11.01 -33.77 1.17
N GLY A 82 11.55 -34.91 1.61
CA GLY A 82 11.03 -35.67 2.75
C GLY A 82 9.61 -36.21 2.49
N THR A 83 9.34 -36.69 1.27
CA THR A 83 8.02 -37.20 0.86
C THR A 83 7.94 -38.71 0.89
N THR A 84 6.73 -39.27 0.95
CA THR A 84 6.46 -40.69 0.90
C THR A 84 6.34 -41.21 -0.53
N HIS A 85 5.87 -40.37 -1.42
CA HIS A 85 5.65 -40.67 -2.83
C HIS A 85 6.15 -39.52 -3.70
N ALA A 86 6.33 -39.78 -4.98
CA ALA A 86 6.58 -38.77 -6.01
C ALA A 86 5.68 -39.01 -7.21
N VAL A 87 5.00 -38.00 -7.69
CA VAL A 87 4.26 -38.04 -8.94
C VAL A 87 5.04 -37.32 -10.03
N THR A 88 5.14 -37.95 -11.18
CA THR A 88 5.79 -37.45 -12.39
C THR A 88 5.00 -37.86 -13.61
N GLY A 89 5.26 -37.25 -14.76
CA GLY A 89 4.54 -37.56 -15.97
C GLY A 89 5.12 -36.95 -17.22
N LEU A 90 4.43 -37.20 -18.33
CA LEU A 90 4.76 -36.69 -19.65
C LEU A 90 3.50 -36.21 -20.36
N TYR A 91 3.48 -35.01 -20.85
CA TYR A 91 2.51 -34.52 -21.81
C TYR A 91 2.99 -34.87 -23.22
N ARG A 92 2.11 -35.43 -24.03
CA ARG A 92 2.35 -35.78 -25.43
C ARG A 92 1.31 -35.11 -26.32
N GLU A 93 1.79 -34.51 -27.41
CA GLU A 93 0.95 -33.99 -28.48
C GLU A 93 1.57 -34.41 -29.81
N ASP A 94 0.92 -35.29 -30.50
CA ASP A 94 1.35 -35.85 -31.77
C ASP A 94 0.17 -36.06 -32.74
N GLU A 95 0.43 -36.70 -33.87
CA GLU A 95 -0.58 -37.00 -34.90
C GLU A 95 -1.74 -37.89 -34.40
N ASN A 96 -1.56 -38.60 -33.29
CA ASN A 96 -2.55 -39.46 -32.66
C ASN A 96 -3.39 -38.77 -31.59
N GLY A 97 -3.08 -37.48 -31.28
CA GLY A 97 -3.80 -36.66 -30.31
C GLY A 97 -2.96 -36.22 -29.13
N ARG A 98 -3.66 -35.86 -28.06
CA ARG A 98 -3.07 -35.38 -26.80
C ARG A 98 -3.21 -36.44 -25.72
N ALA A 99 -2.18 -36.61 -24.87
CA ALA A 99 -2.25 -37.49 -23.73
C ALA A 99 -1.31 -37.05 -22.60
N PHE A 100 -1.72 -37.31 -21.35
CA PHE A 100 -0.88 -37.26 -20.18
C PHE A 100 -0.57 -38.68 -19.70
N ALA A 101 0.70 -39.04 -19.60
CA ALA A 101 1.14 -40.24 -18.90
C ALA A 101 1.56 -39.84 -17.50
N ALA A 102 0.97 -40.38 -16.45
CA ALA A 102 1.32 -40.10 -15.07
C ALA A 102 1.82 -41.36 -14.35
N LYS A 103 2.84 -41.19 -13.49
CA LYS A 103 3.38 -42.27 -12.66
C LYS A 103 3.47 -41.77 -11.21
N LEU A 104 3.01 -42.62 -10.29
CA LEU A 104 3.23 -42.45 -8.86
C LEU A 104 4.34 -43.43 -8.44
N VAL A 105 5.39 -42.91 -7.86
CA VAL A 105 6.56 -43.68 -7.39
C VAL A 105 6.54 -43.71 -5.85
N ASP A 106 6.70 -44.88 -5.26
CA ASP A 106 6.98 -45.01 -3.84
C ASP A 106 8.47 -44.68 -3.59
N VAL A 107 8.69 -43.67 -2.77
CA VAL A 107 10.03 -43.10 -2.56
C VAL A 107 10.94 -44.11 -1.82
N LYS A 108 10.40 -44.88 -0.89
CA LYS A 108 11.17 -45.82 -0.08
C LYS A 108 11.63 -47.03 -0.89
N SER A 109 10.73 -47.61 -1.69
CA SER A 109 11.06 -48.79 -2.51
C SER A 109 11.69 -48.44 -3.85
N ARG A 110 11.58 -47.18 -4.28
CA ARG A 110 12.00 -46.66 -5.60
C ARG A 110 11.32 -47.37 -6.78
N THR A 111 10.09 -47.79 -6.57
CA THR A 111 9.30 -48.51 -7.58
C THR A 111 8.05 -47.73 -7.97
N VAL A 112 7.56 -47.96 -9.21
CA VAL A 112 6.29 -47.40 -9.66
C VAL A 112 5.17 -48.09 -8.89
N ALA A 113 4.45 -47.32 -8.07
CA ALA A 113 3.29 -47.78 -7.30
C ALA A 113 2.03 -47.82 -8.13
N ALA A 114 1.87 -46.87 -9.06
CA ALA A 114 0.77 -46.83 -10.03
C ALA A 114 1.19 -46.00 -11.25
N GLU A 115 0.60 -46.35 -12.41
CA GLU A 115 0.74 -45.54 -13.62
C GLU A 115 -0.57 -45.51 -14.39
N ARG A 116 -0.80 -44.41 -15.11
CA ARG A 116 -2.00 -44.24 -15.95
C ARG A 116 -1.75 -43.28 -17.10
N ASP A 117 -2.28 -43.66 -18.27
CA ASP A 117 -2.37 -42.78 -19.44
C ASP A 117 -3.75 -42.16 -19.50
N PHE A 118 -3.80 -40.85 -19.69
CA PHE A 118 -5.02 -40.06 -19.87
C PHE A 118 -5.06 -39.55 -21.30
N ALA A 119 -5.94 -40.09 -22.13
CA ALA A 119 -6.23 -39.50 -23.44
C ALA A 119 -6.97 -38.18 -23.23
N VAL A 120 -6.56 -37.13 -23.93
CA VAL A 120 -7.16 -35.81 -23.88
C VAL A 120 -7.72 -35.50 -25.28
N ALA A 121 -9.02 -35.27 -25.38
CA ALA A 121 -9.61 -34.84 -26.62
C ALA A 121 -9.08 -33.44 -27.02
N PRO A 122 -9.10 -33.07 -28.30
CA PRO A 122 -8.49 -31.82 -28.79
C PRO A 122 -8.99 -30.54 -28.09
N ASP A 123 -10.23 -30.57 -27.60
CA ASP A 123 -10.95 -29.46 -26.95
C ASP A 123 -11.27 -29.74 -25.48
N GLU A 124 -10.56 -30.67 -24.83
CA GLU A 124 -10.81 -31.09 -23.44
C GLU A 124 -9.56 -31.03 -22.53
N LEU A 125 -8.55 -30.22 -22.88
CA LEU A 125 -7.34 -30.05 -22.03
C LEU A 125 -7.69 -29.60 -20.62
N HIS A 126 -8.72 -28.77 -20.46
CA HIS A 126 -9.24 -28.29 -19.20
C HIS A 126 -9.71 -29.41 -18.24
N ARG A 127 -9.96 -30.61 -18.74
CA ARG A 127 -10.33 -31.81 -17.96
C ARG A 127 -9.14 -32.66 -17.51
N ALA A 128 -7.97 -32.45 -18.09
CA ALA A 128 -6.79 -33.27 -17.80
C ALA A 128 -6.34 -33.19 -16.33
N GLU A 129 -6.25 -31.99 -15.79
CA GLU A 129 -5.82 -31.78 -14.40
C GLU A 129 -6.85 -32.33 -13.39
N PRO A 130 -8.17 -32.12 -13.51
CA PRO A 130 -9.18 -32.80 -12.69
C PRO A 130 -9.08 -34.33 -12.74
N ALA A 131 -8.86 -34.90 -13.93
CA ALA A 131 -8.71 -36.34 -14.09
C ALA A 131 -7.46 -36.90 -13.40
N LEU A 132 -6.33 -36.16 -13.45
CA LEU A 132 -5.12 -36.48 -12.71
C LEU A 132 -5.34 -36.41 -11.21
N ALA A 133 -6.04 -35.40 -10.73
CA ALA A 133 -6.36 -35.22 -9.30
C ALA A 133 -7.24 -36.35 -8.78
N ALA A 134 -8.27 -36.75 -9.56
CA ALA A 134 -9.13 -37.86 -9.21
C ALA A 134 -8.35 -39.20 -9.13
N TRP A 135 -7.48 -39.46 -10.12
CA TRP A 135 -6.61 -40.64 -10.11
C TRP A 135 -5.66 -40.67 -8.91
N LEU A 136 -5.01 -39.57 -8.62
CA LEU A 136 -4.07 -39.48 -7.49
C LEU A 136 -4.78 -39.72 -6.15
N ALA A 137 -5.97 -39.13 -5.98
CA ALA A 137 -6.80 -39.32 -4.80
C ALA A 137 -7.23 -40.78 -4.62
N ASP A 138 -7.65 -41.45 -5.71
CA ASP A 138 -8.05 -42.85 -5.71
C ASP A 138 -6.89 -43.79 -5.36
N VAL A 139 -5.74 -43.65 -6.00
CA VAL A 139 -4.53 -44.47 -5.72
C VAL A 139 -4.04 -44.30 -4.29
N LEU A 140 -4.06 -43.11 -3.76
CA LEU A 140 -3.61 -42.82 -2.38
C LEU A 140 -4.73 -43.03 -1.34
N ARG A 141 -5.94 -43.36 -1.77
CA ARG A 141 -7.12 -43.56 -0.93
C ARG A 141 -7.41 -42.37 -0.01
N VAL A 142 -7.33 -41.18 -0.57
CA VAL A 142 -7.69 -39.93 0.09
C VAL A 142 -8.93 -39.33 -0.55
N PRO A 143 -9.70 -38.49 0.16
CA PRO A 143 -10.82 -37.77 -0.46
C PRO A 143 -10.35 -36.95 -1.65
N ALA A 144 -11.08 -37.04 -2.77
CA ALA A 144 -10.78 -36.22 -3.93
C ALA A 144 -11.05 -34.75 -3.64
N PRO A 145 -10.24 -33.82 -4.15
CA PRO A 145 -10.55 -32.40 -4.12
C PRO A 145 -11.71 -32.08 -5.05
N GLY A 146 -12.16 -30.81 -5.10
CA GLY A 146 -13.11 -30.37 -6.12
C GLY A 146 -12.60 -30.71 -7.52
N LEU A 147 -13.41 -31.38 -8.33
CA LEU A 147 -13.01 -31.89 -9.66
C LEU A 147 -13.59 -31.06 -10.81
N ASP A 148 -14.33 -29.99 -10.51
CA ASP A 148 -14.83 -29.10 -11.54
C ASP A 148 -13.65 -28.42 -12.25
N PRO A 149 -13.64 -28.38 -13.58
CA PRO A 149 -12.63 -27.65 -14.33
C PRO A 149 -12.75 -26.14 -14.02
N GLU A 150 -11.64 -25.44 -14.10
CA GLU A 150 -11.57 -23.97 -13.88
C GLU A 150 -12.46 -23.22 -14.87
N THR A 151 -12.50 -23.68 -16.09
CA THR A 151 -13.31 -23.19 -17.19
C THR A 151 -13.68 -24.36 -18.11
N ALA A 152 -14.87 -24.32 -18.67
CA ALA A 152 -15.29 -25.26 -19.71
C ALA A 152 -14.88 -24.78 -21.12
N ASN A 153 -14.33 -23.58 -21.24
CA ASN A 153 -13.86 -22.99 -22.50
C ASN A 153 -12.40 -23.37 -22.74
N GLU A 154 -12.15 -24.25 -23.67
CA GLU A 154 -10.80 -24.74 -23.97
C GLU A 154 -9.84 -23.63 -24.42
N PRO A 155 -10.20 -22.72 -25.33
CA PRO A 155 -9.34 -21.57 -25.65
C PRO A 155 -8.99 -20.69 -24.42
N ALA A 156 -9.96 -20.44 -23.52
CA ALA A 156 -9.73 -19.70 -22.30
C ALA A 156 -8.74 -20.43 -21.36
N TYR A 157 -8.87 -21.74 -21.26
CA TYR A 157 -7.96 -22.56 -20.45
C TYR A 157 -6.55 -22.56 -21.02
N GLN A 158 -6.39 -22.64 -22.35
CA GLN A 158 -5.07 -22.58 -23.00
C GLN A 158 -4.41 -21.21 -22.79
N ALA A 159 -5.16 -20.12 -22.93
CA ALA A 159 -4.68 -18.77 -22.63
C ALA A 159 -4.26 -18.63 -21.16
N LEU A 160 -5.06 -19.15 -20.21
CA LEU A 160 -4.70 -19.17 -18.80
C LEU A 160 -3.37 -19.91 -18.54
N LEU A 161 -3.17 -21.09 -19.16
CA LEU A 161 -1.92 -21.85 -19.00
C LEU A 161 -0.72 -21.12 -19.64
N ALA A 162 -0.92 -20.49 -20.79
CA ALA A 162 0.12 -19.69 -21.44
C ALA A 162 0.54 -18.49 -20.57
N GLY A 163 -0.42 -17.77 -20.00
CA GLY A 163 -0.15 -16.67 -19.09
C GLY A 163 0.61 -17.11 -17.83
N LEU A 164 0.24 -18.25 -17.23
CA LEU A 164 0.96 -18.83 -16.10
C LEU A 164 2.39 -19.23 -16.45
N GLU A 165 2.63 -19.70 -17.67
CA GLU A 165 3.97 -20.04 -18.14
C GLU A 165 4.83 -18.79 -18.35
N ASP A 166 4.31 -17.80 -19.06
CA ASP A 166 5.00 -16.52 -19.29
C ASP A 166 5.31 -15.79 -17.96
N GLU A 167 4.41 -15.87 -16.98
CA GLU A 167 4.66 -15.32 -15.63
C GLU A 167 5.79 -16.05 -14.92
N THR A 168 5.86 -17.38 -15.12
CA THR A 168 6.95 -18.19 -14.57
C THR A 168 8.27 -17.82 -15.25
N ASP A 169 8.29 -17.67 -16.57
CA ASP A 169 9.45 -17.19 -17.32
C ASP A 169 9.91 -15.80 -16.83
N ALA A 170 8.97 -14.88 -16.65
CA ALA A 170 9.27 -13.55 -16.11
C ALA A 170 9.95 -13.59 -14.74
N THR A 171 9.54 -14.52 -13.89
CA THR A 171 10.12 -14.70 -12.55
C THR A 171 11.57 -15.20 -12.63
N LEU A 172 11.86 -16.11 -13.54
CA LEU A 172 13.18 -16.72 -13.69
C LEU A 172 14.17 -15.80 -14.38
N LEU A 173 13.72 -15.10 -15.41
CA LEU A 173 14.55 -14.16 -16.16
C LEU A 173 14.91 -12.90 -15.36
N ARG A 174 14.18 -12.62 -14.29
CA ARG A 174 14.30 -11.37 -13.51
C ARG A 174 15.73 -11.05 -13.05
N ALA A 175 16.50 -12.06 -12.68
CA ALA A 175 17.86 -11.87 -12.18
C ALA A 175 18.92 -11.79 -13.28
N GLY A 176 18.69 -12.43 -14.43
CA GLY A 176 19.67 -12.53 -15.52
C GLY A 176 19.40 -11.54 -16.67
N ASP A 177 18.13 -11.39 -17.05
CA ASP A 177 17.69 -10.51 -18.14
C ASP A 177 16.40 -9.78 -17.75
N PRO A 178 16.49 -8.60 -17.13
CA PRO A 178 15.33 -7.81 -16.74
C PRO A 178 14.41 -7.40 -17.90
N ASN A 179 14.96 -7.20 -19.11
CA ASN A 179 14.18 -6.83 -20.28
C ASN A 179 13.33 -8.02 -20.78
N ALA A 180 13.96 -9.18 -20.94
CA ALA A 180 13.24 -10.41 -21.29
C ALA A 180 12.20 -10.78 -20.23
N ALA A 181 12.48 -10.53 -18.95
CA ALA A 181 11.51 -10.70 -17.86
C ALA A 181 10.31 -9.75 -18.00
N ALA A 182 10.55 -8.49 -18.40
CA ALA A 182 9.47 -7.53 -18.64
C ALA A 182 8.61 -7.91 -19.85
N GLU A 183 9.23 -8.39 -20.93
CA GLU A 183 8.51 -8.90 -22.11
C GLU A 183 7.67 -10.13 -21.78
N ALA A 184 8.22 -11.10 -21.05
CA ALA A 184 7.47 -12.29 -20.61
C ALA A 184 6.26 -11.89 -19.75
N ARG A 185 6.42 -10.94 -18.85
CA ARG A 185 5.31 -10.42 -18.05
C ARG A 185 4.26 -9.70 -18.90
N ALA A 186 4.68 -8.99 -19.95
CA ALA A 186 3.75 -8.38 -20.89
C ALA A 186 2.90 -9.43 -21.61
N ARG A 187 3.54 -10.51 -22.09
CA ARG A 187 2.81 -11.63 -22.71
C ARG A 187 1.86 -12.31 -21.73
N ALA A 188 2.30 -12.58 -20.50
CA ALA A 188 1.42 -13.15 -19.46
C ALA A 188 0.16 -12.32 -19.28
N PHE A 189 0.31 -11.01 -19.31
CA PHE A 189 -0.78 -10.07 -19.22
C PHE A 189 -1.78 -10.21 -20.36
N ASP A 190 -1.29 -10.19 -21.60
CA ASP A 190 -2.12 -10.33 -22.81
C ASP A 190 -2.86 -11.67 -22.82
N GLU A 191 -2.21 -12.75 -22.39
CA GLU A 191 -2.83 -14.08 -22.30
C GLU A 191 -3.93 -14.13 -21.22
N TYR A 192 -3.76 -13.48 -20.08
CA TYR A 192 -4.82 -13.41 -19.07
C TYR A 192 -6.00 -12.53 -19.51
N VAL A 193 -5.75 -11.44 -20.22
CA VAL A 193 -6.82 -10.64 -20.87
C VAL A 193 -7.60 -11.51 -21.82
N ALA A 194 -6.92 -12.25 -22.71
CA ALA A 194 -7.57 -13.18 -23.64
C ALA A 194 -8.38 -14.25 -22.89
N ALA A 195 -7.85 -14.81 -21.79
CA ALA A 195 -8.56 -15.80 -20.99
C ALA A 195 -9.86 -15.24 -20.38
N VAL A 196 -9.84 -14.01 -19.84
CA VAL A 196 -11.03 -13.34 -19.28
C VAL A 196 -12.03 -12.97 -20.37
N GLN A 197 -11.56 -12.53 -21.54
CA GLN A 197 -12.45 -12.22 -22.68
C GLN A 197 -13.16 -13.48 -23.22
N LEU A 198 -12.44 -14.61 -23.28
CA LEU A 198 -12.99 -15.88 -23.75
C LEU A 198 -13.91 -16.55 -22.72
N ASP A 199 -13.63 -16.39 -21.43
CA ASP A 199 -14.47 -16.88 -20.34
C ASP A 199 -14.50 -15.86 -19.17
N PRO A 200 -15.45 -14.92 -19.18
CA PRO A 200 -15.61 -13.94 -18.11
C PRO A 200 -15.91 -14.52 -16.73
N GLU A 201 -16.33 -15.76 -16.64
CA GLU A 201 -16.59 -16.43 -15.35
C GLU A 201 -15.34 -17.09 -14.75
N SER A 202 -14.23 -17.14 -15.49
CA SER A 202 -12.94 -17.64 -14.97
C SER A 202 -12.40 -16.72 -13.88
N LEU A 203 -12.59 -17.12 -12.63
CA LEU A 203 -12.12 -16.35 -11.47
C LEU A 203 -10.59 -16.28 -11.41
N ARG A 204 -9.92 -17.34 -11.87
CA ARG A 204 -8.47 -17.42 -11.78
C ARG A 204 -7.77 -16.51 -12.78
N ALA A 205 -8.24 -16.45 -14.02
CA ALA A 205 -7.70 -15.54 -15.01
C ALA A 205 -7.86 -14.09 -14.54
N GLU A 206 -9.04 -13.75 -14.02
CA GLU A 206 -9.31 -12.46 -13.39
C GLU A 206 -8.35 -12.20 -12.22
N ASP A 207 -8.18 -13.16 -11.29
CA ASP A 207 -7.28 -13.03 -10.14
C ASP A 207 -5.84 -12.76 -10.56
N ARG A 208 -5.32 -13.53 -11.54
CA ARG A 208 -3.94 -13.35 -12.01
C ARG A 208 -3.74 -12.00 -12.68
N LEU A 209 -4.69 -11.57 -13.48
CA LEU A 209 -4.66 -10.27 -14.14
C LEU A 209 -4.67 -9.12 -13.11
N LEU A 210 -5.51 -9.22 -12.09
CA LEU A 210 -5.56 -8.23 -11.02
C LEU A 210 -4.25 -8.17 -10.21
N VAL A 211 -3.61 -9.32 -9.95
CA VAL A 211 -2.29 -9.38 -9.30
C VAL A 211 -1.23 -8.67 -10.16
N LEU A 212 -1.18 -8.97 -11.46
CA LEU A 212 -0.23 -8.32 -12.37
C LEU A 212 -0.49 -6.82 -12.51
N ALA A 213 -1.75 -6.39 -12.48
CA ALA A 213 -2.10 -4.97 -12.47
C ALA A 213 -1.57 -4.27 -11.21
N ALA A 214 -1.76 -4.88 -10.03
CA ALA A 214 -1.22 -4.35 -8.77
C ALA A 214 0.33 -4.26 -8.79
N GLU A 215 1.01 -5.32 -9.26
CA GLU A 215 2.46 -5.31 -9.42
C GLU A 215 2.96 -4.27 -10.44
N SER A 216 2.18 -3.95 -11.46
CA SER A 216 2.51 -2.90 -12.44
C SER A 216 2.48 -1.53 -11.78
N VAL A 217 1.50 -1.27 -10.91
CA VAL A 217 1.44 -0.03 -10.10
C VAL A 217 2.68 0.10 -9.21
N GLU A 218 3.05 -0.96 -8.49
CA GLU A 218 4.25 -0.95 -7.63
C GLU A 218 5.55 -0.63 -8.39
N ARG A 219 5.58 -0.89 -9.69
CA ARG A 219 6.71 -0.61 -10.58
C ARG A 219 6.62 0.73 -11.30
N GLY A 220 5.53 1.47 -11.11
CA GLY A 220 5.27 2.74 -11.80
C GLY A 220 4.80 2.59 -13.24
N ASP A 221 4.31 1.41 -13.65
CA ASP A 221 3.68 1.16 -14.96
C ASP A 221 2.15 1.27 -14.87
N GLU A 222 1.71 2.48 -14.54
CA GLU A 222 0.29 2.79 -14.31
C GLU A 222 -0.56 2.66 -15.58
N GLU A 223 0.03 2.94 -16.73
CA GLU A 223 -0.67 2.86 -18.02
C GLU A 223 -1.07 1.42 -18.32
N ARG A 224 -0.18 0.45 -18.09
CA ARG A 224 -0.48 -0.96 -18.27
C ARG A 224 -1.53 -1.45 -17.27
N ALA A 225 -1.40 -1.07 -16.01
CA ALA A 225 -2.39 -1.42 -14.99
C ALA A 225 -3.78 -0.89 -15.35
N THR A 226 -3.87 0.35 -15.82
CA THR A 226 -5.14 0.97 -16.24
C THR A 226 -5.78 0.20 -17.40
N ARG A 227 -5.03 -0.06 -18.46
CA ARG A 227 -5.54 -0.82 -19.63
C ARG A 227 -6.09 -2.17 -19.23
N ALA A 228 -5.38 -2.89 -18.39
CA ALA A 228 -5.83 -4.20 -17.93
C ALA A 228 -7.14 -4.18 -17.19
N LEU A 229 -7.27 -3.24 -16.29
CA LEU A 229 -8.51 -3.11 -15.54
C LEU A 229 -9.66 -2.70 -16.46
N GLU A 230 -9.40 -1.90 -17.49
CA GLU A 230 -10.37 -1.57 -18.54
C GLU A 230 -10.77 -2.79 -19.34
N ASP A 231 -9.82 -3.60 -19.79
CA ASP A 231 -10.08 -4.86 -20.52
C ASP A 231 -10.93 -5.84 -19.68
N VAL A 232 -10.62 -5.97 -18.38
CA VAL A 232 -11.44 -6.80 -17.47
C VAL A 232 -12.85 -6.23 -17.35
N ILE A 233 -12.99 -4.91 -17.16
CA ILE A 233 -14.29 -4.26 -17.01
C ILE A 233 -15.11 -4.39 -18.30
N GLU A 234 -14.48 -4.29 -19.48
CA GLU A 234 -15.13 -4.49 -20.76
C GLU A 234 -15.63 -5.95 -20.92
N ALA A 235 -14.78 -6.94 -20.63
CA ALA A 235 -15.12 -8.34 -20.72
C ALA A 235 -16.14 -8.78 -19.66
N LYS A 236 -16.02 -8.20 -18.44
CA LYS A 236 -16.84 -8.56 -17.27
C LYS A 236 -17.34 -7.29 -16.55
N PRO A 237 -18.37 -6.59 -17.08
CA PRO A 237 -18.89 -5.34 -16.50
C PRO A 237 -19.43 -5.47 -15.06
N ARG A 238 -19.56 -6.67 -14.53
CA ARG A 238 -19.98 -6.94 -13.15
C ARG A 238 -18.85 -7.41 -12.25
N SER A 239 -17.59 -7.26 -12.66
CA SER A 239 -16.42 -7.51 -11.81
C SER A 239 -16.26 -6.39 -10.78
N TRP A 240 -16.83 -6.55 -9.57
CA TRP A 240 -16.62 -5.63 -8.47
C TRP A 240 -15.14 -5.47 -8.12
N ARG A 241 -14.35 -6.53 -8.33
CA ARG A 241 -12.90 -6.57 -8.03
C ARG A 241 -12.12 -5.66 -8.96
N ALA A 242 -12.42 -5.66 -10.25
CA ALA A 242 -11.78 -4.79 -11.22
C ALA A 242 -12.08 -3.32 -10.93
N TYR A 243 -13.32 -2.97 -10.59
CA TYR A 243 -13.67 -1.62 -10.15
C TYR A 243 -12.96 -1.23 -8.85
N TYR A 244 -12.87 -2.14 -7.89
CA TYR A 244 -12.17 -1.89 -6.63
C TYR A 244 -10.67 -1.62 -6.87
N MET A 245 -10.00 -2.46 -7.66
CA MET A 245 -8.60 -2.29 -8.02
C MET A 245 -8.36 -1.01 -8.82
N ARG A 246 -9.27 -0.66 -9.73
CA ARG A 246 -9.23 0.61 -10.46
C ARG A 246 -9.31 1.80 -9.50
N ALA A 247 -10.15 1.72 -8.49
CA ALA A 247 -10.25 2.77 -7.48
C ALA A 247 -8.95 2.92 -6.67
N GLU A 248 -8.32 1.82 -6.27
CA GLU A 248 -7.03 1.85 -5.56
C GLU A 248 -5.91 2.45 -6.43
N LEU A 249 -5.86 2.10 -7.72
CA LEU A 249 -4.93 2.71 -8.67
C LEU A 249 -5.16 4.22 -8.77
N LEU A 250 -6.40 4.64 -9.04
CA LEU A 250 -6.78 6.04 -9.22
C LEU A 250 -6.50 6.86 -7.94
N ARG A 251 -6.73 6.27 -6.78
CA ARG A 251 -6.39 6.89 -5.49
C ARG A 251 -4.88 7.08 -5.35
N GLY A 252 -4.08 6.09 -5.76
CA GLY A 252 -2.62 6.16 -5.72
C GLY A 252 -2.02 7.29 -6.56
N ILE A 253 -2.63 7.58 -7.72
CA ILE A 253 -2.20 8.68 -8.61
C ILE A 253 -2.91 10.01 -8.34
N GLY A 254 -3.76 10.08 -7.30
CA GLY A 254 -4.43 11.31 -6.89
C GLY A 254 -5.69 11.68 -7.68
N GLU A 255 -6.20 10.78 -8.53
CA GLU A 255 -7.42 10.98 -9.32
C GLU A 255 -8.68 10.68 -8.47
N THR A 256 -8.89 11.50 -7.43
CA THR A 256 -9.88 11.29 -6.36
C THR A 256 -11.30 11.10 -6.88
N ASN A 257 -11.74 11.94 -7.82
CA ASN A 257 -13.10 11.86 -8.37
C ASN A 257 -13.35 10.54 -9.13
N LEU A 258 -12.37 10.09 -9.90
CA LEU A 258 -12.48 8.83 -10.63
C LEU A 258 -12.40 7.64 -9.68
N ALA A 259 -11.62 7.73 -8.61
CA ALA A 259 -11.56 6.72 -7.56
C ALA A 259 -12.92 6.56 -6.84
N ILE A 260 -13.59 7.66 -6.51
CA ILE A 260 -14.96 7.65 -5.95
C ILE A 260 -15.92 6.90 -6.88
N VAL A 261 -15.94 7.25 -8.17
CA VAL A 261 -16.82 6.62 -9.15
C VAL A 261 -16.57 5.11 -9.22
N ALA A 262 -15.31 4.70 -9.22
CA ALA A 262 -14.95 3.28 -9.28
C ALA A 262 -15.34 2.53 -7.98
N LEU A 263 -15.14 3.12 -6.79
CA LEU A 263 -15.58 2.53 -5.52
C LEU A 263 -17.11 2.43 -5.43
N GLU A 264 -17.85 3.42 -5.92
CA GLU A 264 -19.32 3.35 -5.97
C GLU A 264 -19.80 2.22 -6.88
N HIS A 265 -19.18 2.02 -8.05
CA HIS A 265 -19.49 0.89 -8.90
C HIS A 265 -19.20 -0.46 -8.20
N ALA A 266 -18.03 -0.57 -7.56
CA ALA A 266 -17.69 -1.76 -6.78
C ALA A 266 -18.73 -2.02 -5.68
N HIS A 267 -19.10 -0.98 -4.93
CA HIS A 267 -20.09 -1.03 -3.85
C HIS A 267 -21.49 -1.42 -4.33
N ALA A 268 -21.91 -0.92 -5.48
CA ALA A 268 -23.20 -1.28 -6.09
C ALA A 268 -23.26 -2.75 -6.52
N LEU A 269 -22.13 -3.32 -6.96
CA LEU A 269 -22.04 -4.72 -7.36
C LEU A 269 -21.91 -5.67 -6.16
N ARG A 270 -21.16 -5.25 -5.15
CA ARG A 270 -20.96 -5.97 -3.91
C ARG A 270 -20.74 -4.99 -2.75
N PRO A 271 -21.48 -5.11 -1.63
CA PRO A 271 -21.25 -4.26 -0.47
C PRO A 271 -19.78 -4.29 -0.04
N LEU A 272 -19.18 -3.12 0.05
CA LEU A 272 -17.81 -2.95 0.52
C LEU A 272 -17.73 -3.25 2.03
N ARG A 273 -16.53 -3.61 2.49
CA ARG A 273 -16.22 -3.72 3.93
C ARG A 273 -16.24 -2.32 4.55
N ASP A 274 -16.50 -2.25 5.86
CA ASP A 274 -16.55 -0.98 6.58
C ASP A 274 -15.27 -0.14 6.43
N ALA A 275 -14.09 -0.76 6.34
CA ALA A 275 -12.83 -0.09 6.03
C ALA A 275 -12.86 0.64 4.67
N ASP A 276 -13.35 -0.03 3.64
CA ASP A 276 -13.43 0.53 2.29
C ASP A 276 -14.52 1.61 2.20
N VAL A 277 -15.61 1.45 2.95
CA VAL A 277 -16.67 2.48 3.10
C VAL A 277 -16.13 3.72 3.80
N LEU A 278 -15.26 3.55 4.80
CA LEU A 278 -14.59 4.67 5.47
C LEU A 278 -13.68 5.42 4.48
N VAL A 279 -12.87 4.70 3.70
CA VAL A 279 -12.03 5.30 2.64
C VAL A 279 -12.89 6.10 1.65
N LEU A 280 -13.99 5.52 1.17
CA LEU A 280 -14.92 6.22 0.26
C LEU A 280 -15.47 7.50 0.88
N ALA A 281 -15.84 7.46 2.16
CA ALA A 281 -16.32 8.65 2.87
C ALA A 281 -15.22 9.72 3.02
N GLU A 282 -13.98 9.32 3.31
CA GLU A 282 -12.84 10.26 3.38
C GLU A 282 -12.51 10.88 2.02
N LEU A 283 -12.61 10.14 0.92
CA LEU A 283 -12.51 10.69 -0.44
C LEU A 283 -13.60 11.74 -0.73
N TYR A 284 -14.85 11.46 -0.34
CA TYR A 284 -15.93 12.44 -0.45
C TYR A 284 -15.66 13.70 0.40
N LEU A 285 -15.03 13.58 1.56
CA LEU A 285 -14.63 14.74 2.36
C LEU A 285 -13.54 15.56 1.67
N ALA A 286 -12.57 14.91 1.04
CA ALA A 286 -11.53 15.57 0.26
C ALA A 286 -12.12 16.36 -0.91
N GLU A 287 -13.15 15.83 -1.58
CA GLU A 287 -13.89 16.49 -2.67
C GLU A 287 -14.98 17.47 -2.18
N GLN A 288 -14.94 17.84 -0.89
CA GLN A 288 -15.89 18.77 -0.27
C GLN A 288 -17.38 18.38 -0.43
N ALA A 289 -17.63 17.09 -0.40
CA ALA A 289 -18.96 16.48 -0.51
C ALA A 289 -19.44 15.86 0.82
N PRO A 290 -19.61 16.66 1.90
CA PRO A 290 -19.86 16.17 3.26
C PRO A 290 -21.20 15.44 3.42
N GLY A 291 -22.14 15.68 2.52
CA GLY A 291 -23.45 15.00 2.54
C GLY A 291 -23.34 13.53 2.19
N GLN A 292 -22.60 13.22 1.12
CA GLN A 292 -22.31 11.86 0.66
C GLN A 292 -21.45 11.13 1.70
N ALA A 293 -20.37 11.78 2.17
CA ALA A 293 -19.53 11.23 3.23
C ALA A 293 -20.36 10.81 4.45
N ALA A 294 -21.21 11.70 4.97
CA ALA A 294 -22.07 11.41 6.12
C ALA A 294 -23.06 10.26 5.86
N SER A 295 -23.51 10.09 4.61
CA SER A 295 -24.38 8.96 4.24
C SER A 295 -23.66 7.63 4.38
N HIS A 296 -22.43 7.53 3.88
CA HIS A 296 -21.61 6.33 4.00
C HIS A 296 -21.18 6.05 5.45
N LEU A 297 -20.69 7.07 6.17
CA LEU A 297 -20.24 6.93 7.56
C LEU A 297 -21.34 6.39 8.50
N ARG A 298 -22.62 6.77 8.29
CA ARG A 298 -23.74 6.25 9.10
C ARG A 298 -24.03 4.77 8.90
N ARG A 299 -23.54 4.17 7.81
CA ARG A 299 -23.75 2.75 7.49
C ARG A 299 -22.72 1.83 8.14
N ILE A 300 -21.61 2.38 8.64
CA ILE A 300 -20.56 1.62 9.31
C ILE A 300 -21.11 1.01 10.60
N ALA A 301 -20.93 -0.29 10.75
CA ALA A 301 -21.52 -1.07 11.84
C ALA A 301 -20.88 -0.72 13.20
N ALA A 302 -21.69 -0.71 14.26
CA ALA A 302 -21.23 -0.38 15.61
C ALA A 302 -20.18 -1.36 16.20
N GLY A 303 -20.05 -2.55 15.62
CA GLY A 303 -19.04 -3.54 16.02
C GLY A 303 -17.80 -3.56 15.13
N SER A 304 -17.69 -2.66 14.17
CA SER A 304 -16.53 -2.52 13.27
C SER A 304 -15.41 -1.72 13.94
N ASP A 305 -14.17 -2.04 13.60
CA ASP A 305 -13.00 -1.29 14.06
C ASP A 305 -13.01 0.17 13.56
N GLU A 306 -13.68 0.42 12.44
CA GLU A 306 -13.83 1.74 11.81
C GLU A 306 -14.91 2.61 12.47
N PHE A 307 -15.78 2.01 13.31
CA PHE A 307 -16.92 2.71 13.89
C PHE A 307 -16.51 3.96 14.67
N GLY A 308 -15.49 3.86 15.51
CA GLY A 308 -14.97 5.00 16.27
C GLY A 308 -14.57 6.18 15.37
N ARG A 309 -13.85 5.89 14.28
CA ARG A 309 -13.44 6.91 13.29
C ARG A 309 -14.62 7.50 12.55
N ALA A 310 -15.57 6.67 12.15
CA ALA A 310 -16.79 7.13 11.48
C ALA A 310 -17.61 8.07 12.37
N GLN A 311 -17.77 7.75 13.66
CA GLN A 311 -18.47 8.61 14.62
C GLN A 311 -17.71 9.93 14.84
N GLU A 312 -16.40 9.90 14.90
CA GLU A 312 -15.56 11.10 15.00
C GLU A 312 -15.78 12.04 13.81
N LEU A 313 -15.70 11.51 12.58
CA LEU A 313 -15.93 12.30 11.37
C LEU A 313 -17.35 12.88 11.32
N LEU A 314 -18.37 12.10 11.70
CA LEU A 314 -19.75 12.59 11.81
C LEU A 314 -19.88 13.71 12.86
N GLY A 315 -19.17 13.61 13.96
CA GLY A 315 -19.10 14.64 14.99
C GLY A 315 -18.47 15.92 14.47
N VAL A 316 -17.35 15.83 13.76
CA VAL A 316 -16.69 16.98 13.12
C VAL A 316 -17.60 17.63 12.09
N LEU A 317 -18.30 16.83 11.25
CA LEU A 317 -19.26 17.35 10.27
C LEU A 317 -20.45 18.08 10.93
N ALA A 318 -20.89 17.62 12.08
CA ALA A 318 -21.93 18.29 12.85
C ALA A 318 -21.43 19.62 13.44
N LEU A 319 -20.15 19.68 13.91
CA LEU A 319 -19.52 20.93 14.37
C LEU A 319 -19.45 21.97 13.24
N GLN A 320 -19.08 21.57 12.03
CA GLN A 320 -19.05 22.46 10.87
C GLN A 320 -20.43 23.07 10.56
N LYS A 321 -21.50 22.35 10.90
CA LYS A 321 -22.89 22.85 10.77
C LYS A 321 -23.40 23.62 12.00
N ALA A 322 -22.53 23.85 13.00
CA ALA A 322 -22.87 24.44 14.29
C ALA A 322 -23.94 23.65 15.09
N ASP A 323 -24.15 22.36 14.76
CA ASP A 323 -25.06 21.47 15.49
C ASP A 323 -24.30 20.79 16.65
N GLN A 324 -24.16 21.53 17.76
CA GLN A 324 -23.41 21.08 18.91
C GLN A 324 -24.04 19.83 19.60
N ALA A 325 -25.37 19.71 19.59
CA ALA A 325 -26.06 18.59 20.22
C ALA A 325 -25.76 17.28 19.47
N THR A 326 -25.90 17.29 18.15
CA THR A 326 -25.59 16.15 17.30
C THR A 326 -24.08 15.84 17.33
N ALA A 327 -23.22 16.88 17.31
CA ALA A 327 -21.77 16.71 17.41
C ALA A 327 -21.38 16.01 18.72
N ARG A 328 -21.91 16.49 19.86
CA ARG A 328 -21.67 15.87 21.18
C ARG A 328 -22.03 14.39 21.17
N ALA A 329 -23.21 14.03 20.68
CA ALA A 329 -23.67 12.64 20.66
C ALA A 329 -22.78 11.71 19.80
N TYR A 330 -22.27 12.19 18.67
CA TYR A 330 -21.33 11.43 17.84
C TYR A 330 -19.94 11.33 18.50
N LEU A 331 -19.42 12.43 19.05
CA LEU A 331 -18.10 12.46 19.68
C LEU A 331 -18.05 11.63 20.97
N GLU A 332 -19.14 11.59 21.76
CA GLU A 332 -19.26 10.69 22.92
C GLU A 332 -19.13 9.22 22.51
N ARG A 333 -19.76 8.81 21.39
CA ARG A 333 -19.62 7.45 20.85
C ARG A 333 -18.21 7.18 20.35
N ALA A 334 -17.59 8.13 19.65
CA ALA A 334 -16.22 8.02 19.19
C ALA A 334 -15.24 7.90 20.37
N ALA A 335 -15.41 8.72 21.40
CA ALA A 335 -14.62 8.70 22.61
C ALA A 335 -14.74 7.36 23.36
N ALA A 336 -15.96 6.79 23.45
CA ALA A 336 -16.20 5.46 24.01
C ALA A 336 -15.53 4.33 23.20
N ASN A 337 -15.26 4.55 21.91
CA ASN A 337 -14.53 3.65 21.02
C ASN A 337 -13.04 4.00 20.90
N GLY A 338 -12.47 4.65 21.92
CA GLY A 338 -11.03 4.84 22.05
C GLY A 338 -10.43 5.91 21.14
N ARG A 339 -11.21 6.91 20.68
CA ARG A 339 -10.72 8.00 19.85
C ARG A 339 -10.29 9.21 20.68
N PRO A 340 -8.97 9.47 20.88
CA PRO A 340 -8.51 10.58 21.70
C PRO A 340 -8.83 11.97 21.10
N THR A 341 -8.77 12.09 19.78
CA THR A 341 -9.14 13.32 19.06
C THR A 341 -10.61 13.68 19.26
N ALA A 342 -11.50 12.68 19.29
CA ALA A 342 -12.90 12.91 19.60
C ALA A 342 -13.10 13.41 21.04
N ARG A 343 -12.31 12.94 22.02
CA ARG A 343 -12.31 13.47 23.39
C ARG A 343 -11.87 14.92 23.44
N ALA A 344 -10.87 15.31 22.67
CA ALA A 344 -10.42 16.72 22.61
C ALA A 344 -11.51 17.63 22.04
N HIS A 345 -12.21 17.19 20.97
CA HIS A 345 -13.37 17.90 20.45
C HIS A 345 -14.52 17.98 21.47
N LEU A 346 -14.78 16.88 22.18
CA LEU A 346 -15.80 16.84 23.23
C LEU A 346 -15.48 17.78 24.37
N ALA A 347 -14.24 17.80 24.85
CA ALA A 347 -13.78 18.73 25.89
C ALA A 347 -14.01 20.19 25.48
N ARG A 348 -13.74 20.53 24.22
CA ARG A 348 -13.99 21.88 23.69
C ARG A 348 -15.48 22.26 23.71
N ILE A 349 -16.38 21.33 23.34
CA ILE A 349 -17.81 21.53 23.43
C ILE A 349 -18.24 21.73 24.90
N LEU A 350 -17.71 20.92 25.80
CA LEU A 350 -18.04 20.98 27.23
C LEU A 350 -17.56 22.29 27.87
N ILE A 351 -16.36 22.78 27.51
CA ILE A 351 -15.86 24.09 27.94
C ILE A 351 -16.81 25.21 27.47
N ALA A 352 -17.18 25.19 26.19
CA ALA A 352 -18.10 26.17 25.62
C ALA A 352 -19.50 26.12 26.23
N ALA A 353 -19.92 24.95 26.71
CA ALA A 353 -21.19 24.75 27.41
C ALA A 353 -21.15 25.12 28.91
N GLY A 354 -19.99 25.55 29.44
CA GLY A 354 -19.81 25.88 30.85
C GLY A 354 -19.78 24.64 31.78
N LEU A 355 -19.28 23.52 31.30
CA LEU A 355 -19.17 22.25 32.01
C LEU A 355 -17.68 21.86 32.25
N PRO A 356 -16.92 22.65 33.03
CA PRO A 356 -15.48 22.50 33.16
C PRO A 356 -15.05 21.17 33.77
N GLU A 357 -15.82 20.62 34.73
CA GLU A 357 -15.49 19.36 35.40
C GLU A 357 -15.65 18.15 34.47
N GLU A 358 -16.63 18.20 33.52
CA GLU A 358 -16.77 17.18 32.50
C GLU A 358 -15.64 17.28 31.48
N ALA A 359 -15.29 18.51 31.09
CA ALA A 359 -14.16 18.74 30.19
C ALA A 359 -12.83 18.24 30.77
N SER A 360 -12.53 18.56 32.05
CA SER A 360 -11.31 18.08 32.73
C SER A 360 -11.20 16.55 32.70
N ARG A 361 -12.30 15.84 32.93
CA ARG A 361 -12.31 14.35 32.86
C ARG A 361 -11.93 13.81 31.48
N GLU A 362 -12.42 14.43 30.42
CA GLU A 362 -12.06 14.02 29.06
C GLU A 362 -10.58 14.32 28.75
N LEU A 363 -10.07 15.48 29.21
CA LEU A 363 -8.66 15.85 29.05
C LEU A 363 -7.72 14.91 29.84
N GLU A 364 -8.06 14.57 31.09
CA GLU A 364 -7.28 13.63 31.89
C GLU A 364 -7.18 12.25 31.25
N GLN A 365 -8.28 11.77 30.61
CA GLN A 365 -8.27 10.50 29.90
C GLN A 365 -7.32 10.52 28.69
N ILE A 366 -7.22 11.62 27.97
CA ILE A 366 -6.24 11.75 26.90
C ILE A 366 -4.82 11.70 27.49
N LEU A 367 -4.54 12.56 28.48
CA LEU A 367 -3.22 12.75 29.04
C LEU A 367 -2.69 11.53 29.83
N SER A 368 -3.59 10.69 30.35
CA SER A 368 -3.22 9.45 31.06
C SER A 368 -2.96 8.25 30.14
N THR A 369 -3.31 8.35 28.85
CA THR A 369 -3.16 7.26 27.90
C THR A 369 -1.77 7.27 27.28
N ALA A 370 -0.87 6.40 27.73
CA ALA A 370 0.46 6.27 27.16
C ALA A 370 0.41 5.83 25.67
N GLY A 371 1.13 6.54 24.80
CA GLY A 371 1.21 6.23 23.37
C GLY A 371 -0.01 6.67 22.55
N ALA A 372 -0.91 7.46 23.13
CA ALA A 372 -2.02 8.04 22.38
C ALA A 372 -1.52 9.04 21.31
N ASP A 373 -2.44 9.37 20.42
CA ASP A 373 -2.28 10.35 19.36
C ASP A 373 -1.66 11.67 19.89
N ARG A 374 -0.49 12.03 19.35
CA ARG A 374 0.27 13.22 19.80
C ARG A 374 -0.50 14.52 19.57
N ASP A 375 -1.28 14.59 18.50
CA ASP A 375 -2.13 15.75 18.23
C ASP A 375 -3.24 15.89 19.27
N ALA A 376 -3.85 14.79 19.68
CA ALA A 376 -4.84 14.80 20.76
C ALA A 376 -4.21 15.24 22.09
N HIS A 377 -2.98 14.79 22.39
CA HIS A 377 -2.23 15.23 23.57
C HIS A 377 -1.92 16.71 23.52
N ALA A 378 -1.39 17.20 22.40
CA ALA A 378 -1.09 18.62 22.21
C ALA A 378 -2.35 19.49 22.42
N GLN A 379 -3.47 19.07 21.83
CA GLN A 379 -4.76 19.75 22.05
C GLN A 379 -5.21 19.69 23.51
N ALA A 380 -5.04 18.54 24.18
CA ALA A 380 -5.43 18.38 25.57
C ALA A 380 -4.61 19.30 26.52
N HIS A 381 -3.29 19.36 26.34
CA HIS A 381 -2.44 20.31 27.08
C HIS A 381 -2.88 21.75 26.87
N ARG A 382 -3.14 22.14 25.63
CA ARG A 382 -3.60 23.49 25.29
C ARG A 382 -4.96 23.83 25.89
N LEU A 383 -5.94 22.91 25.83
CA LEU A 383 -7.26 23.10 26.41
C LEU A 383 -7.21 23.13 27.94
N ARG A 384 -6.36 22.31 28.56
CA ARG A 384 -6.14 22.31 30.01
C ARG A 384 -5.53 23.65 30.48
N LEU A 385 -4.55 24.19 29.75
CA LEU A 385 -4.01 25.51 30.04
C LEU A 385 -5.11 26.58 30.10
N GLY A 386 -5.96 26.63 29.05
CA GLY A 386 -7.06 27.60 29.01
C GLY A 386 -8.11 27.40 30.11
N LEU A 387 -8.36 26.14 30.49
CA LEU A 387 -9.33 25.82 31.54
C LEU A 387 -8.83 26.15 32.96
N GLU A 388 -7.59 25.79 33.27
CA GLU A 388 -7.01 25.93 34.60
C GLU A 388 -6.30 27.27 34.85
N ARG A 389 -5.69 27.81 33.78
CA ARG A 389 -4.87 29.03 33.84
C ARG A 389 -5.16 29.96 32.64
N PRO A 390 -6.38 30.54 32.57
CA PRO A 390 -6.76 31.45 31.50
C PRO A 390 -5.87 32.71 31.43
N ASP A 391 -5.24 33.09 32.53
CA ASP A 391 -4.23 34.15 32.62
C ASP A 391 -2.98 33.80 31.77
N LEU A 392 -2.45 32.58 31.94
CA LEU A 392 -1.28 32.11 31.17
C LEU A 392 -1.63 31.82 29.71
N GLU A 393 -2.87 31.40 29.42
CA GLU A 393 -3.35 31.26 28.05
C GLU A 393 -3.30 32.61 27.32
N ALA A 394 -3.85 33.66 27.94
CA ALA A 394 -3.80 35.03 27.41
C ALA A 394 -2.35 35.54 27.22
N GLU A 395 -1.47 35.22 28.17
CA GLU A 395 -0.04 35.53 28.09
C GLU A 395 0.65 34.81 26.95
N LEU A 396 0.40 33.51 26.75
CA LEU A 396 0.91 32.70 25.62
C LEU A 396 0.51 33.31 24.28
N GLU A 397 -0.76 33.69 24.11
CA GLU A 397 -1.24 34.31 22.89
C GLU A 397 -0.64 35.69 22.65
N ALA A 398 -0.51 36.51 23.69
CA ALA A 398 0.12 37.82 23.59
C ALA A 398 1.62 37.70 23.23
N ALA A 399 2.35 36.77 23.86
CA ALA A 399 3.73 36.46 23.55
C ALA A 399 3.90 35.93 22.13
N GLY A 400 2.99 35.05 21.66
CA GLY A 400 2.98 34.53 20.28
C GLY A 400 2.85 35.65 19.24
N ARG A 401 1.90 36.56 19.44
CA ARG A 401 1.77 37.73 18.58
C ARG A 401 3.01 38.64 18.61
N ALA A 402 3.61 38.85 19.77
CA ALA A 402 4.81 39.66 19.92
C ALA A 402 6.04 39.01 19.29
N ALA A 403 6.17 37.68 19.34
CA ALA A 403 7.26 36.94 18.70
C ALA A 403 7.24 37.08 17.18
N LEU A 404 6.06 37.24 16.58
CA LEU A 404 5.86 37.44 15.12
C LEU A 404 5.97 38.92 14.72
N ALA A 405 5.80 39.88 15.66
CA ALA A 405 5.89 41.32 15.36
C ALA A 405 7.30 41.73 14.96
N THR A 406 7.43 42.82 14.20
CA THR A 406 8.74 43.33 13.72
C THR A 406 9.61 43.96 14.80
N ASP A 407 9.04 44.35 15.94
CA ASP A 407 9.77 44.98 17.03
C ASP A 407 10.60 43.95 17.82
N ALA A 408 11.93 44.08 17.76
CA ALA A 408 12.86 43.22 18.47
C ALA A 408 13.20 43.70 19.91
N THR A 409 12.71 44.85 20.35
CA THR A 409 13.11 45.45 21.61
C THR A 409 12.60 44.71 22.86
N ARG A 410 11.56 43.88 22.71
CA ARG A 410 10.89 43.16 23.79
C ARG A 410 11.13 41.66 23.80
N LEU A 411 12.12 41.18 23.07
CA LEU A 411 12.35 39.73 22.93
C LEU A 411 12.65 39.01 24.26
N ASP A 412 13.27 39.71 25.25
CA ASP A 412 13.50 39.13 26.58
C ASP A 412 12.20 38.96 27.38
N GLU A 413 11.29 39.94 27.30
CA GLU A 413 9.97 39.84 27.92
C GLU A 413 9.13 38.72 27.29
N VAL A 414 9.16 38.64 25.96
CA VAL A 414 8.44 37.58 25.20
C VAL A 414 8.99 36.21 25.55
N ARG A 415 10.30 36.06 25.66
CA ARG A 415 10.95 34.83 26.12
C ARG A 415 10.49 34.43 27.52
N ALA A 416 10.52 35.37 28.46
CA ALA A 416 10.13 35.10 29.84
C ALA A 416 8.67 34.66 29.96
N ALA A 417 7.76 35.22 29.14
CA ALA A 417 6.37 34.82 29.09
C ALA A 417 6.22 33.32 28.66
N PHE A 418 6.93 32.88 27.63
CA PHE A 418 6.91 31.47 27.24
C PHE A 418 7.51 30.56 28.33
N GLU A 419 8.58 30.98 28.99
CA GLU A 419 9.19 30.23 30.10
C GLU A 419 8.23 30.06 31.27
N VAL A 420 7.40 31.06 31.59
CA VAL A 420 6.36 30.98 32.64
C VAL A 420 5.28 29.97 32.26
N VAL A 421 4.83 29.96 31.02
CA VAL A 421 3.87 28.95 30.50
C VAL A 421 4.46 27.55 30.63
N LEU A 422 5.71 27.34 30.20
CA LEU A 422 6.39 26.04 30.27
C LEU A 422 6.69 25.60 31.72
N ALA A 423 6.81 26.52 32.66
CA ALA A 423 6.92 26.19 34.07
C ALA A 423 5.60 25.63 34.64
N PHE A 424 4.46 26.01 34.09
CA PHE A 424 3.17 25.40 34.42
C PHE A 424 2.98 24.05 33.69
N ASP A 425 3.23 24.00 32.37
CA ASP A 425 3.10 22.79 31.57
C ASP A 425 4.18 22.75 30.48
N SER A 426 5.15 21.84 30.66
CA SER A 426 6.30 21.66 29.75
C SER A 426 5.95 21.14 28.37
N ASP A 427 4.71 20.68 28.17
CA ASP A 427 4.26 20.03 26.93
C ASP A 427 3.34 20.92 26.08
N ILE A 428 3.31 22.22 26.36
CA ILE A 428 2.71 23.25 25.51
C ILE A 428 3.64 23.51 24.32
N TRP A 429 3.36 22.90 23.18
CA TRP A 429 4.22 23.01 21.99
C TRP A 429 4.34 24.43 21.44
N GLU A 430 3.26 25.23 21.54
CA GLU A 430 3.23 26.63 21.09
C GLU A 430 4.24 27.48 21.83
N ALA A 431 4.48 27.20 23.12
CA ALA A 431 5.47 27.92 23.89
C ALA A 431 6.90 27.56 23.45
N HIS A 432 7.19 26.31 23.15
CA HIS A 432 8.46 25.90 22.54
C HIS A 432 8.66 26.51 21.15
N PHE A 433 7.61 26.52 20.32
CA PHE A 433 7.62 27.19 19.02
C PHE A 433 7.96 28.69 19.18
N GLY A 434 7.28 29.37 20.10
CA GLY A 434 7.54 30.77 20.41
C GLY A 434 8.98 31.03 20.85
N LEU A 435 9.56 30.20 21.73
CA LEU A 435 10.97 30.27 22.10
C LEU A 435 11.90 30.11 20.89
N GLY A 436 11.56 29.19 19.97
CA GLY A 436 12.28 29.02 18.72
C GLY A 436 12.26 30.28 17.84
N LEU A 437 11.10 30.93 17.71
CA LEU A 437 10.98 32.20 16.98
C LEU A 437 11.84 33.33 17.63
N VAL A 438 11.84 33.45 18.96
CA VAL A 438 12.67 34.41 19.70
C VAL A 438 14.16 34.14 19.43
N ALA A 439 14.61 32.89 19.55
CA ALA A 439 16.00 32.50 19.31
C ALA A 439 16.41 32.75 17.85
N ARG A 440 15.56 32.43 16.88
CA ARG A 440 15.80 32.70 15.45
C ARG A 440 16.00 34.19 15.17
N ARG A 441 15.17 35.04 15.78
CA ARG A 441 15.28 36.50 15.64
C ARG A 441 16.54 37.08 16.27
N ARG A 442 17.17 36.35 17.21
CA ARG A 442 18.49 36.67 17.78
C ARG A 442 19.62 36.04 16.98
N GLU A 443 19.33 35.36 15.86
CA GLU A 443 20.29 34.61 15.07
C GLU A 443 20.96 33.46 15.85
N GLU A 444 20.33 33.01 16.95
CA GLU A 444 20.73 31.86 17.76
C GLU A 444 20.19 30.56 17.12
N PHE A 445 20.61 30.26 15.89
CA PHE A 445 19.99 29.21 15.06
C PHE A 445 20.03 27.81 15.67
N VAL A 446 21.07 27.47 16.44
CA VAL A 446 21.16 26.18 17.14
C VAL A 446 20.12 26.08 18.26
N ALA A 447 19.94 27.15 19.02
CA ALA A 447 18.92 27.22 20.08
C ALA A 447 17.51 27.21 19.47
N ALA A 448 17.29 27.93 18.37
CA ALA A 448 16.05 27.93 17.62
C ALA A 448 15.68 26.52 17.13
N ALA A 449 16.63 25.82 16.49
CA ALA A 449 16.42 24.46 16.02
C ALA A 449 16.10 23.48 17.18
N SER A 450 16.72 23.65 18.35
CA SER A 450 16.41 22.84 19.53
C SER A 450 14.97 23.04 20.01
N ALA A 451 14.54 24.32 20.11
CA ALA A 451 13.20 24.68 20.57
C ALA A 451 12.13 24.22 19.57
N PHE A 452 12.33 24.44 18.25
CA PHE A 452 11.43 23.95 17.21
C PHE A 452 11.36 22.43 17.16
N ARG A 453 12.48 21.71 17.38
CA ARG A 453 12.48 20.24 17.46
C ARG A 453 11.61 19.77 18.61
N ARG A 454 11.71 20.39 19.78
CA ARG A 454 10.83 20.04 20.90
C ARG A 454 9.36 20.32 20.59
N ALA A 455 9.04 21.43 19.93
CA ALA A 455 7.68 21.73 19.47
C ALA A 455 7.17 20.66 18.48
N LEU A 456 8.01 20.23 17.54
CA LEU A 456 7.67 19.20 16.56
C LEU A 456 7.51 17.81 17.19
N ASP A 457 8.29 17.49 18.23
CA ASP A 457 8.15 16.24 18.98
C ASP A 457 6.79 16.15 19.69
N LEU A 458 6.27 17.29 20.16
CA LEU A 458 4.98 17.40 20.83
C LEU A 458 3.81 17.47 19.85
N ALA A 459 3.99 18.13 18.72
CA ALA A 459 2.97 18.32 17.67
C ALA A 459 3.58 18.05 16.27
N PRO A 460 3.68 16.77 15.85
CA PRO A 460 4.47 16.36 14.69
C PRO A 460 3.90 16.78 13.33
N ASP A 461 2.62 17.14 13.26
CA ASP A 461 1.94 17.47 12.01
C ASP A 461 1.71 18.98 11.81
N GLN A 462 2.57 19.80 12.44
CA GLN A 462 2.51 21.27 12.33
C GLN A 462 3.44 21.78 11.21
N PRO A 463 2.90 22.18 10.03
CA PRO A 463 3.72 22.63 8.90
C PRO A 463 4.57 23.85 9.25
N ASP A 464 4.04 24.78 10.06
CA ASP A 464 4.76 26.00 10.48
C ASP A 464 6.00 25.66 11.31
N VAL A 465 5.90 24.65 12.19
CA VAL A 465 7.03 24.17 13.00
C VAL A 465 8.08 23.48 12.14
N MET A 466 7.64 22.63 11.19
CA MET A 466 8.55 21.96 10.24
C MET A 466 9.31 22.99 9.39
N HIS A 467 8.61 23.98 8.87
CA HIS A 467 9.18 25.05 8.06
C HIS A 467 10.24 25.83 8.86
N GLU A 468 9.89 26.33 10.06
CA GLU A 468 10.80 27.12 10.89
C GLU A 468 12.01 26.30 11.38
N LEU A 469 11.80 25.01 11.70
CA LEU A 469 12.89 24.10 12.03
C LEU A 469 13.81 23.90 10.82
N GLY A 470 13.25 23.69 9.63
CA GLY A 470 14.01 23.53 8.38
C GLY A 470 14.87 24.77 8.07
N VAL A 471 14.31 25.96 8.20
CA VAL A 471 15.03 27.23 8.01
C VAL A 471 16.16 27.37 9.03
N ALA A 472 15.90 27.09 10.33
CA ALA A 472 16.92 27.16 11.38
C ALA A 472 18.05 26.14 11.16
N LEU A 473 17.74 24.93 10.73
CA LEU A 473 18.71 23.89 10.40
C LEU A 473 19.55 24.27 9.17
N LEU A 474 18.94 24.87 8.15
CA LEU A 474 19.65 25.35 6.97
C LEU A 474 20.65 26.44 7.34
N ALA A 475 20.24 27.40 8.20
CA ALA A 475 21.09 28.47 8.71
C ALA A 475 22.23 27.95 9.59
N SER A 476 22.01 26.89 10.39
CA SER A 476 23.03 26.22 11.20
C SER A 476 23.91 25.23 10.44
N GLY A 477 23.66 24.97 9.15
CA GLY A 477 24.48 24.11 8.29
C GLY A 477 24.03 22.66 8.17
N SER A 478 22.95 22.21 8.83
CA SER A 478 22.38 20.86 8.77
C SER A 478 21.47 20.70 7.54
N ARG A 479 22.08 20.66 6.34
CA ARG A 479 21.35 20.75 5.06
C ARG A 479 20.42 19.58 4.78
N ALA A 480 20.84 18.35 5.08
CA ALA A 480 20.04 17.16 4.78
C ALA A 480 18.73 17.11 5.59
N ASP A 481 18.83 17.39 6.91
CA ASP A 481 17.66 17.44 7.79
C ASP A 481 16.73 18.60 7.43
N ALA A 482 17.30 19.75 7.04
CA ALA A 482 16.54 20.92 6.61
C ALA A 482 15.71 20.60 5.36
N LEU A 483 16.31 19.94 4.37
CA LEU A 483 15.68 19.62 3.09
C LEU A 483 14.41 18.77 3.29
N ALA A 484 14.52 17.68 4.06
CA ALA A 484 13.39 16.78 4.31
C ALA A 484 12.21 17.48 4.99
N LEU A 485 12.50 18.38 5.94
CA LEU A 485 11.46 19.13 6.68
C LEU A 485 10.80 20.19 5.81
N LEU A 486 11.57 20.94 5.02
CA LEU A 486 11.05 21.98 4.13
C LEU A 486 10.20 21.38 3.01
N ASP A 487 10.63 20.26 2.44
CA ASP A 487 9.84 19.52 1.45
C ASP A 487 8.51 19.02 2.02
N ARG A 488 8.54 18.49 3.25
CA ARG A 488 7.31 18.04 3.92
C ARG A 488 6.38 19.21 4.24
N ALA A 489 6.91 20.33 4.73
CA ALA A 489 6.13 21.53 5.00
C ALA A 489 5.47 22.08 3.74
N ALA A 490 6.23 22.16 2.62
CA ALA A 490 5.72 22.61 1.33
C ALA A 490 4.64 21.66 0.78
N ALA A 491 4.79 20.36 0.97
CA ALA A 491 3.77 19.37 0.55
C ALA A 491 2.47 19.51 1.36
N LEU A 492 2.57 19.84 2.66
CA LEU A 492 1.40 20.07 3.52
C LEU A 492 0.71 21.44 3.26
N ARG A 493 1.44 22.41 2.67
CA ARG A 493 0.96 23.76 2.36
C ARG A 493 1.25 24.15 0.91
N PRO A 494 0.67 23.47 -0.07
CA PRO A 494 1.01 23.65 -1.49
C PRO A 494 0.61 25.04 -2.06
N GLY A 495 -0.20 25.81 -1.35
CA GLY A 495 -0.57 27.18 -1.70
C GLY A 495 0.35 28.27 -1.11
N GLU A 496 1.30 27.90 -0.24
CA GLU A 496 2.17 28.85 0.46
C GLU A 496 3.49 29.04 -0.30
N ALA A 497 3.59 30.11 -1.08
CA ALA A 497 4.77 30.40 -1.89
C ALA A 497 6.08 30.40 -1.09
N ALA A 498 6.06 30.95 0.13
CA ALA A 498 7.25 31.01 1.01
C ALA A 498 7.79 29.63 1.37
N TYR A 499 6.92 28.65 1.67
CA TYR A 499 7.33 27.29 2.01
C TYR A 499 8.00 26.59 0.83
N ILE A 500 7.40 26.76 -0.36
CA ILE A 500 7.93 26.18 -1.60
C ILE A 500 9.25 26.87 -2.00
N ALA A 501 9.36 28.19 -1.79
CA ALA A 501 10.58 28.94 -2.08
C ALA A 501 11.74 28.51 -1.16
N ASP A 502 11.49 28.37 0.14
CA ASP A 502 12.51 27.92 1.10
C ASP A 502 12.94 26.46 0.85
N ALA A 503 12.00 25.58 0.47
CA ALA A 503 12.35 24.24 -0.01
C ALA A 503 13.22 24.31 -1.29
N GLY A 504 12.87 25.15 -2.24
CA GLY A 504 13.68 25.38 -3.46
C GLY A 504 15.08 25.89 -3.15
N PHE A 505 15.22 26.81 -2.18
CA PHE A 505 16.51 27.28 -1.71
C PHE A 505 17.32 26.20 -0.99
N ALA A 506 16.66 25.33 -0.23
CA ALA A 506 17.33 24.19 0.40
C ALA A 506 17.90 23.21 -0.64
N HIS A 507 17.16 22.91 -1.71
CA HIS A 507 17.64 22.13 -2.85
C HIS A 507 18.84 22.82 -3.53
N LEU A 508 18.78 24.15 -3.75
CA LEU A 508 19.88 24.92 -4.28
C LEU A 508 21.15 24.78 -3.42
N ARG A 509 21.00 24.88 -2.09
CA ARG A 509 22.10 24.71 -1.13
C ARG A 509 22.62 23.27 -1.05
N ALA A 510 21.80 22.28 -1.40
CA ALA A 510 22.20 20.88 -1.54
C ALA A 510 22.88 20.56 -2.87
N GLY A 511 22.81 21.47 -3.86
CA GLY A 511 23.38 21.29 -5.21
C GLY A 511 22.43 20.63 -6.21
N ASP A 512 21.18 20.38 -5.84
CA ASP A 512 20.13 19.87 -6.73
C ASP A 512 19.47 21.05 -7.47
N LEU A 513 20.12 21.47 -8.54
CA LEU A 513 19.66 22.62 -9.35
C LEU A 513 18.34 22.33 -10.08
N GLY A 514 18.06 21.04 -10.39
CA GLY A 514 16.82 20.64 -11.07
C GLY A 514 15.61 20.85 -10.19
N ALA A 515 15.62 20.26 -9.00
CA ALA A 515 14.55 20.42 -8.02
C ALA A 515 14.42 21.87 -7.52
N ALA A 516 15.55 22.57 -7.31
CA ALA A 516 15.55 23.98 -6.97
C ALA A 516 14.79 24.83 -8.00
N ARG A 517 15.08 24.66 -9.30
CA ARG A 517 14.41 25.39 -10.38
C ARG A 517 12.92 25.12 -10.42
N GLU A 518 12.52 23.88 -10.32
CA GLU A 518 11.12 23.51 -10.37
C GLU A 518 10.33 24.12 -9.21
N ARG A 519 10.82 24.00 -7.97
CA ARG A 519 10.16 24.56 -6.80
C ARG A 519 10.09 26.09 -6.82
N LEU A 520 11.20 26.76 -7.18
CA LEU A 520 11.20 28.22 -7.28
C LEU A 520 10.30 28.75 -8.40
N ARG A 521 10.14 27.98 -9.49
CA ARG A 521 9.18 28.29 -10.56
C ARG A 521 7.74 28.19 -10.04
N ILE A 522 7.42 27.15 -9.25
CA ILE A 522 6.09 26.98 -8.63
C ILE A 522 5.83 28.13 -7.64
N ALA A 523 6.78 28.45 -6.75
CA ALA A 523 6.65 29.54 -5.81
C ALA A 523 6.41 30.90 -6.52
N SER A 524 7.15 31.18 -7.59
CA SER A 524 6.98 32.38 -8.41
C SER A 524 5.64 32.40 -9.15
N ALA A 525 5.09 31.26 -9.55
CA ALA A 525 3.76 31.18 -10.15
C ALA A 525 2.64 31.50 -9.15
N ILE A 526 2.82 31.14 -7.86
CA ILE A 526 1.87 31.47 -6.79
C ILE A 526 1.97 32.95 -6.41
N ASN A 527 3.20 33.47 -6.22
CA ASN A 527 3.44 34.85 -5.88
C ASN A 527 4.69 35.41 -6.59
N ALA A 528 4.50 35.99 -7.76
CA ALA A 528 5.57 36.56 -8.57
C ALA A 528 6.25 37.79 -7.95
N GLU A 529 5.59 38.45 -7.02
CA GLU A 529 6.08 39.69 -6.37
C GLU A 529 6.86 39.41 -5.09
N ASP A 530 6.93 38.14 -4.62
CA ASP A 530 7.64 37.80 -3.39
C ASP A 530 9.15 38.10 -3.51
N PRO A 531 9.69 39.00 -2.65
CA PRO A 531 11.09 39.41 -2.75
C PRO A 531 12.06 38.26 -2.49
N LEU A 532 11.68 37.32 -1.63
CA LEU A 532 12.52 36.18 -1.23
C LEU A 532 12.64 35.19 -2.39
N THR A 533 11.52 34.83 -3.00
CA THR A 533 11.49 33.97 -4.19
C THR A 533 12.34 34.54 -5.33
N ARG A 534 12.24 35.86 -5.57
CA ARG A 534 13.06 36.54 -6.58
C ARG A 534 14.56 36.49 -6.24
N ALA A 535 14.93 36.69 -4.97
CA ALA A 535 16.32 36.58 -4.54
C ALA A 535 16.87 35.18 -4.73
N TYR A 536 16.10 34.16 -4.44
CA TYR A 536 16.50 32.76 -4.63
C TYR A 536 16.62 32.37 -6.10
N LEU A 537 15.73 32.85 -6.97
CA LEU A 537 15.85 32.69 -8.42
C LEU A 537 17.13 33.35 -8.97
N ALA A 538 17.43 34.56 -8.54
CA ALA A 538 18.66 35.25 -8.95
C ALA A 538 19.92 34.51 -8.47
N GLU A 539 19.86 33.87 -7.30
CA GLU A 539 20.98 33.04 -6.80
C GLU A 539 21.11 31.75 -7.62
N LEU A 540 20.00 31.07 -7.96
CA LEU A 540 19.99 29.90 -8.82
C LEU A 540 20.62 30.22 -10.18
N GLU A 541 20.23 31.31 -10.83
CA GLU A 541 20.80 31.75 -12.12
C GLU A 541 22.32 31.98 -12.04
N ARG A 542 22.79 32.58 -10.93
CA ARG A 542 24.23 32.77 -10.71
C ARG A 542 25.00 31.46 -10.59
N VAL A 543 24.45 30.50 -9.85
CA VAL A 543 25.06 29.18 -9.66
C VAL A 543 25.09 28.41 -10.99
N GLU A 544 23.99 28.44 -11.77
CA GLU A 544 23.93 27.82 -13.09
C GLU A 544 24.93 28.44 -14.09
N ALA A 545 25.01 29.77 -14.11
CA ALA A 545 25.98 30.46 -14.98
C ALA A 545 27.45 30.15 -14.60
N ALA A 546 27.73 29.93 -13.31
CA ALA A 546 29.04 29.52 -12.84
C ALA A 546 29.36 28.05 -13.26
N ALA A 547 28.39 27.14 -13.13
CA ALA A 547 28.54 25.75 -13.53
C ALA A 547 28.81 25.59 -15.07
N LEU A 548 28.17 26.43 -15.90
CA LEU A 548 28.40 26.44 -17.36
C LEU A 548 29.78 26.96 -17.77
N LYS A 549 30.46 27.74 -16.93
CA LYS A 549 31.82 28.24 -17.18
C LYS A 549 32.92 27.28 -16.77
N THR A 550 32.58 26.29 -15.93
CA THR A 550 33.54 25.30 -15.41
C THR A 550 33.49 23.97 -16.14
N ASN A 551 32.51 23.75 -17.00
CA ASN A 551 32.44 22.65 -17.98
C ASN A 551 32.86 23.14 -19.35
#